data_242f24ccde8c899f6c232b9e0fef76b8
#
_entry.id   242f24ccde8c899f6c232b9e0fef76b8
#
_cell.length_a   1.000
_cell.length_b   1.000
_cell.length_c   1.000
_cell.angle_alpha   90.00
_cell.angle_beta   90.00
_cell.angle_gamma   90.00
#
_symmetry.space_group_name_H-M   'P 1'
#
loop_
_entity.id
_entity.type
_entity.pdbx_description
1 polymer ?
#
loop_
_entity_poly.entity_id
_entity_poly.type
_entity_poly.pdbx_seq_one_letter_code
_entity_poly.pdbx_strand_id
1 'polypeptide(L)'
;FSDQTAVDGARIPTLEEVLHLIRRSGNENVRLNIETKLRPTEPELFLEPREFVSSLLKIIHQQGFSVRVTIQSFDWRTLQETQRQAPNIPTSYLTVQQDWYDNLLMGKPGPSPWTAGHDIDNYAGNVPEMVKKAGGQIWSAFHPEMTAEKVKQAHDLGLKVKVWTVNDTDRMEALIDMGVDGIITDYPDRLRGVLEKRGMPLPKQTPVSP
;
A
#
# COMPACT_ATOMS: atom_id res chain seq x y z
N PHE A 1 17.40 -11.00 -3.34
CA PHE A 1 17.16 -11.84 -2.15
C PHE A 1 18.18 -12.97 -2.15
N SER A 2 19.39 -12.69 -1.58
CA SER A 2 20.54 -13.63 -1.55
C SER A 2 20.24 -14.91 -0.77
N ASP A 3 19.28 -14.86 0.13
CA ASP A 3 18.94 -15.95 1.06
C ASP A 3 17.82 -16.87 0.53
N GLN A 4 17.31 -16.58 -0.68
CA GLN A 4 16.31 -17.42 -1.31
C GLN A 4 16.97 -18.62 -2.00
N THR A 5 16.38 -19.79 -1.75
CA THR A 5 16.69 -21.00 -2.50
C THR A 5 15.69 -21.18 -3.63
N ALA A 6 16.17 -21.30 -4.87
CA ALA A 6 15.33 -21.57 -6.01
C ALA A 6 14.66 -22.96 -5.87
N VAL A 7 13.37 -23.02 -6.20
CA VAL A 7 12.58 -24.25 -6.20
C VAL A 7 12.05 -24.49 -7.61
N ASP A 8 12.44 -25.60 -8.22
CA ASP A 8 11.98 -25.95 -9.56
C ASP A 8 10.45 -26.10 -9.60
N GLY A 9 9.84 -25.49 -10.63
CA GLY A 9 8.39 -25.49 -10.78
C GLY A 9 7.63 -24.50 -9.90
N ALA A 10 8.32 -23.72 -9.05
CA ALA A 10 7.68 -22.64 -8.31
C ALA A 10 7.12 -21.59 -9.27
N ARG A 11 5.91 -21.12 -9.02
CA ARG A 11 5.24 -20.09 -9.81
C ARG A 11 4.67 -18.98 -8.91
N ILE A 12 4.41 -17.84 -9.50
CA ILE A 12 3.69 -16.76 -8.82
C ILE A 12 2.25 -17.25 -8.53
N PRO A 13 1.79 -17.23 -7.27
CA PRO A 13 0.44 -17.66 -6.95
C PRO A 13 -0.61 -16.67 -7.48
N THR A 14 -1.80 -17.18 -7.79
CA THR A 14 -2.96 -16.33 -8.07
C THR A 14 -3.47 -15.69 -6.76
N LEU A 15 -4.28 -14.63 -6.90
CA LEU A 15 -4.91 -14.01 -5.73
C LEU A 15 -5.81 -15.01 -4.99
N GLU A 16 -6.57 -15.83 -5.70
CA GLU A 16 -7.42 -16.86 -5.10
C GLU A 16 -6.62 -17.85 -4.25
N GLU A 17 -5.45 -18.28 -4.73
CA GLU A 17 -4.58 -19.19 -3.97
C GLU A 17 -4.07 -18.55 -2.69
N VAL A 18 -3.71 -17.25 -2.72
CA VAL A 18 -3.33 -16.52 -1.51
C VAL A 18 -4.49 -16.41 -0.53
N LEU A 19 -5.70 -16.09 -1.01
CA LEU A 19 -6.89 -16.01 -0.16
C LEU A 19 -7.26 -17.36 0.44
N HIS A 20 -7.13 -18.46 -0.32
CA HIS A 20 -7.32 -19.82 0.18
C HIS A 20 -6.28 -20.18 1.25
N LEU A 21 -5.01 -19.82 1.07
CA LEU A 21 -3.96 -20.01 2.07
C LEU A 21 -4.31 -19.33 3.40
N ILE A 22 -4.74 -18.08 3.35
CA ILE A 22 -5.15 -17.32 4.53
C ILE A 22 -6.35 -18.01 5.21
N ARG A 23 -7.33 -18.47 4.45
CA ARG A 23 -8.47 -19.20 5.00
C ARG A 23 -8.05 -20.53 5.68
N ARG A 24 -7.15 -21.29 5.05
CA ARG A 24 -6.59 -22.53 5.64
C ARG A 24 -5.83 -22.27 6.93
N SER A 25 -5.20 -21.10 7.09
CA SER A 25 -4.50 -20.75 8.32
C SER A 25 -5.42 -20.55 9.54
N GLY A 26 -6.73 -20.42 9.34
CA GLY A 26 -7.68 -20.07 10.39
C GLY A 26 -7.45 -18.67 11.01
N ASN A 27 -6.55 -17.88 10.45
CA ASN A 27 -6.25 -16.55 10.97
C ASN A 27 -7.25 -15.51 10.44
N GLU A 28 -8.18 -15.11 11.28
CA GLU A 28 -9.19 -14.11 10.95
C GLU A 28 -8.67 -12.66 11.06
N ASN A 29 -7.49 -12.46 11.66
CA ASN A 29 -6.92 -11.13 11.89
C ASN A 29 -6.02 -10.65 10.76
N VAL A 30 -5.52 -11.54 9.90
CA VAL A 30 -4.70 -11.16 8.74
C VAL A 30 -5.49 -10.23 7.84
N ARG A 31 -4.87 -9.11 7.49
CA ARG A 31 -5.34 -8.13 6.51
C ARG A 31 -4.44 -8.15 5.29
N LEU A 32 -5.01 -7.86 4.15
CA LEU A 32 -4.27 -7.78 2.89
C LEU A 32 -4.17 -6.32 2.43
N ASN A 33 -2.98 -5.92 2.05
CA ASN A 33 -2.73 -4.66 1.37
C ASN A 33 -2.38 -5.00 -0.09
N ILE A 34 -3.38 -4.96 -0.96
CA ILE A 34 -3.27 -5.43 -2.35
C ILE A 34 -2.90 -4.25 -3.23
N GLU A 35 -1.78 -4.34 -3.92
CA GLU A 35 -1.35 -3.32 -4.86
C GLU A 35 -1.83 -3.62 -6.28
N THR A 36 -2.50 -2.65 -6.89
CA THR A 36 -2.81 -2.66 -8.32
C THR A 36 -1.66 -2.04 -9.10
N LYS A 37 -1.11 -2.78 -10.06
CA LYS A 37 0.05 -2.35 -10.87
C LYS A 37 -0.38 -2.10 -12.30
N LEU A 38 -0.87 -0.90 -12.57
CA LEU A 38 -1.06 -0.35 -13.91
C LEU A 38 -0.03 0.75 -14.17
N ARG A 39 0.22 1.03 -15.44
CA ARG A 39 1.10 2.13 -15.87
C ARG A 39 0.33 3.09 -16.76
N PRO A 40 -0.01 4.28 -16.28
CA PRO A 40 -0.73 5.28 -17.06
C PRO A 40 0.05 5.78 -18.27
N THR A 41 1.38 5.61 -18.28
CA THR A 41 2.29 5.98 -19.36
C THR A 41 2.40 4.93 -20.48
N GLU A 42 1.84 3.74 -20.27
CA GLU A 42 1.90 2.60 -21.20
C GLU A 42 0.52 1.91 -21.26
N PRO A 43 -0.57 2.66 -21.52
CA PRO A 43 -1.93 2.14 -21.37
C PRO A 43 -2.22 0.94 -22.27
N GLU A 44 -1.56 0.82 -23.40
CA GLU A 44 -1.72 -0.28 -24.36
C GLU A 44 -1.25 -1.65 -23.83
N LEU A 45 -0.44 -1.67 -22.76
CA LEU A 45 0.07 -2.91 -22.16
C LEU A 45 -0.82 -3.42 -21.01
N PHE A 46 -1.83 -2.67 -20.61
CA PHE A 46 -2.64 -2.96 -19.44
C PHE A 46 -4.13 -2.88 -19.74
N LEU A 47 -4.94 -3.54 -18.89
CA LEU A 47 -6.38 -3.33 -18.89
C LEU A 47 -6.73 -1.91 -18.45
N GLU A 48 -7.86 -1.42 -18.91
CA GLU A 48 -8.42 -0.17 -18.39
C GLU A 48 -8.64 -0.25 -16.86
N PRO A 49 -8.38 0.82 -16.09
CA PRO A 49 -8.50 0.82 -14.64
C PRO A 49 -9.84 0.28 -14.14
N ARG A 50 -10.93 0.61 -14.81
CA ARG A 50 -12.28 0.14 -14.46
C ARG A 50 -12.41 -1.38 -14.58
N GLU A 51 -11.92 -1.95 -15.66
CA GLU A 51 -11.99 -3.38 -15.93
C GLU A 51 -11.09 -4.17 -14.98
N PHE A 52 -9.86 -3.68 -14.77
CA PHE A 52 -8.91 -4.27 -13.84
C PHE A 52 -9.49 -4.34 -12.42
N VAL A 53 -10.01 -3.20 -11.92
CA VAL A 53 -10.60 -3.10 -10.58
C VAL A 53 -11.86 -3.97 -10.46
N SER A 54 -12.72 -4.01 -11.49
CA SER A 54 -13.91 -4.87 -11.48
C SER A 54 -13.54 -6.36 -11.32
N SER A 55 -12.50 -6.80 -12.04
CA SER A 55 -12.01 -8.18 -11.96
C SER A 55 -11.42 -8.50 -10.59
N LEU A 56 -10.62 -7.59 -10.02
CA LEU A 56 -10.06 -7.69 -8.68
C LEU A 56 -11.16 -7.79 -7.60
N LEU A 57 -12.09 -6.85 -7.64
CA LEU A 57 -13.18 -6.78 -6.66
C LEU A 57 -14.09 -8.01 -6.73
N LYS A 58 -14.34 -8.55 -7.91
CA LYS A 58 -15.09 -9.79 -8.09
C LYS A 58 -14.47 -10.94 -7.30
N ILE A 59 -13.14 -11.14 -7.39
CA ILE A 59 -12.43 -12.18 -6.65
C ILE A 59 -12.54 -11.92 -5.14
N ILE A 60 -12.26 -10.69 -4.69
CA ILE A 60 -12.31 -10.30 -3.28
C ILE A 60 -13.71 -10.59 -2.68
N HIS A 61 -14.77 -10.21 -3.40
CA HIS A 61 -16.16 -10.43 -2.97
C HIS A 61 -16.52 -11.91 -2.94
N GLN A 62 -16.22 -12.65 -4.01
CA GLN A 62 -16.50 -14.09 -4.10
C GLN A 62 -15.80 -14.89 -3.00
N GLN A 63 -14.61 -14.43 -2.60
CA GLN A 63 -13.84 -15.05 -1.52
C GLN A 63 -14.19 -14.52 -0.11
N GLY A 64 -15.11 -13.56 0.03
CA GLY A 64 -15.55 -13.01 1.32
C GLY A 64 -14.50 -12.18 2.05
N PHE A 65 -13.57 -11.55 1.32
CA PHE A 65 -12.45 -10.79 1.92
C PHE A 65 -12.66 -9.28 1.94
N SER A 66 -13.81 -8.75 1.53
CA SER A 66 -14.05 -7.30 1.38
C SER A 66 -13.75 -6.46 2.62
N VAL A 67 -13.95 -7.01 3.83
CA VAL A 67 -13.67 -6.32 5.11
C VAL A 67 -12.23 -6.51 5.61
N ARG A 68 -11.41 -7.26 4.86
CA ARG A 68 -10.05 -7.64 5.23
C ARG A 68 -8.99 -7.14 4.27
N VAL A 69 -9.36 -6.32 3.30
CA VAL A 69 -8.46 -5.80 2.27
C VAL A 69 -8.35 -4.30 2.33
N THR A 70 -7.22 -3.79 1.89
CA THR A 70 -6.96 -2.41 1.49
C THR A 70 -6.41 -2.48 0.08
N ILE A 71 -6.85 -1.61 -0.81
CA ILE A 71 -6.27 -1.48 -2.15
C ILE A 71 -5.28 -0.33 -2.16
N GLN A 72 -4.05 -0.59 -2.60
CA GLN A 72 -3.03 0.46 -2.79
C GLN A 72 -2.60 0.56 -4.25
N SER A 73 -2.14 1.72 -4.65
CA SER A 73 -1.60 1.93 -6.00
C SER A 73 -0.77 3.20 -6.11
N PHE A 74 0.18 3.17 -7.05
CA PHE A 74 0.77 4.38 -7.63
C PHE A 74 -0.16 5.01 -8.68
N ASP A 75 -0.93 4.20 -9.41
CA ASP A 75 -1.94 4.68 -10.36
C ASP A 75 -3.26 4.95 -9.62
N TRP A 76 -3.48 6.20 -9.24
CA TRP A 76 -4.65 6.62 -8.47
C TRP A 76 -5.98 6.44 -9.21
N ARG A 77 -5.96 6.24 -10.53
CA ARG A 77 -7.17 5.92 -11.31
C ARG A 77 -7.81 4.61 -10.81
N THR A 78 -6.99 3.62 -10.43
CA THR A 78 -7.50 2.37 -9.85
C THR A 78 -8.08 2.56 -8.45
N LEU A 79 -7.55 3.51 -7.67
CA LEU A 79 -8.09 3.85 -6.36
C LEU A 79 -9.43 4.57 -6.46
N GLN A 80 -9.57 5.51 -7.41
CA GLN A 80 -10.86 6.16 -7.69
C GLN A 80 -11.91 5.14 -8.17
N GLU A 81 -11.52 4.20 -9.03
CA GLU A 81 -12.41 3.12 -9.45
C GLU A 81 -12.79 2.19 -8.28
N THR A 82 -11.87 1.91 -7.38
CA THR A 82 -12.16 1.14 -6.16
C THR A 82 -13.17 1.88 -5.28
N GLN A 83 -12.99 3.16 -5.04
CA GLN A 83 -13.91 4.00 -4.27
C GLN A 83 -15.31 4.05 -4.89
N ARG A 84 -15.38 4.12 -6.22
CA ARG A 84 -16.65 4.13 -6.95
C ARG A 84 -17.39 2.80 -6.90
N GLN A 85 -16.66 1.66 -7.03
CA GLN A 85 -17.25 0.32 -7.12
C GLN A 85 -17.45 -0.34 -5.75
N ALA A 86 -16.58 -0.03 -4.78
CA ALA A 86 -16.56 -0.63 -3.45
C ALA A 86 -16.16 0.39 -2.37
N PRO A 87 -16.99 1.39 -2.06
CA PRO A 87 -16.65 2.52 -1.18
C PRO A 87 -16.27 2.12 0.25
N ASN A 88 -16.62 0.90 0.65
CA ASN A 88 -16.29 0.37 1.97
C ASN A 88 -14.88 -0.26 2.04
N ILE A 89 -14.19 -0.43 0.90
CA ILE A 89 -12.82 -0.93 0.87
C ILE A 89 -11.87 0.26 0.97
N PRO A 90 -11.02 0.34 2.02
CA PRO A 90 -10.08 1.44 2.16
C PRO A 90 -9.08 1.49 1.01
N THR A 91 -8.72 2.72 0.61
CA THR A 91 -7.71 2.98 -0.42
C THR A 91 -6.46 3.61 0.16
N SER A 92 -5.30 3.17 -0.32
CA SER A 92 -3.98 3.58 0.13
C SER A 92 -3.18 4.15 -1.05
N TYR A 93 -2.80 5.40 -0.94
CA TYR A 93 -2.20 6.20 -2.01
C TYR A 93 -0.69 6.15 -1.91
N LEU A 94 -0.04 5.45 -2.85
CA LEU A 94 1.41 5.37 -2.94
C LEU A 94 1.98 6.67 -3.52
N THR A 95 3.02 7.21 -2.87
CA THR A 95 3.72 8.41 -3.32
C THR A 95 5.22 8.29 -3.15
N VAL A 96 5.94 8.86 -4.11
CA VAL A 96 7.39 9.00 -4.10
C VAL A 96 7.80 10.20 -4.97
N GLN A 97 8.80 10.95 -4.51
CA GLN A 97 9.40 12.10 -5.21
C GLN A 97 10.93 11.96 -5.17
N GLN A 98 11.46 11.09 -6.03
CA GLN A 98 12.90 10.81 -6.12
C GLN A 98 13.36 10.88 -7.57
N ASP A 99 14.64 11.09 -7.81
CA ASP A 99 15.22 11.17 -9.15
C ASP A 99 15.01 9.88 -9.97
N TRP A 100 14.96 8.73 -9.29
CA TRP A 100 14.76 7.43 -9.95
C TRP A 100 13.28 7.11 -10.22
N TYR A 101 12.35 7.73 -9.51
CA TYR A 101 10.91 7.63 -9.73
C TYR A 101 10.17 8.75 -8.98
N ASP A 102 9.38 9.50 -9.71
CA ASP A 102 8.50 10.54 -9.16
C ASP A 102 7.09 10.38 -9.78
N ASN A 103 6.12 10.02 -8.97
CA ASN A 103 4.75 9.90 -9.42
C ASN A 103 3.90 11.15 -9.16
N LEU A 104 4.45 12.18 -8.53
CA LEU A 104 3.75 13.43 -8.22
C LEU A 104 4.08 14.56 -9.22
N LEU A 105 5.32 14.59 -9.72
CA LEU A 105 5.82 15.55 -10.73
C LEU A 105 5.66 17.02 -10.32
N MET A 106 5.95 17.34 -9.05
CA MET A 106 5.90 18.71 -8.54
C MET A 106 6.72 19.68 -9.41
N GLY A 107 6.14 20.86 -9.71
CA GLY A 107 6.77 21.88 -10.55
C GLY A 107 6.79 21.56 -12.05
N LYS A 108 6.09 20.53 -12.49
CA LYS A 108 5.86 20.22 -13.92
C LYS A 108 4.49 20.72 -14.35
N PRO A 109 4.31 21.12 -15.62
CA PRO A 109 3.02 21.60 -16.09
C PRO A 109 1.92 20.53 -16.00
N GLY A 110 0.86 20.82 -15.23
CA GLY A 110 -0.33 20.00 -15.10
C GLY A 110 -0.18 18.76 -14.21
N PRO A 111 -1.29 18.03 -14.00
CA PRO A 111 -1.30 16.86 -13.11
C PRO A 111 -0.43 15.72 -13.64
N SER A 112 0.21 14.99 -12.74
CA SER A 112 0.89 13.75 -13.10
C SER A 112 -0.11 12.73 -13.70
N PRO A 113 0.28 11.94 -14.70
CA PRO A 113 -0.57 10.86 -15.22
C PRO A 113 -0.94 9.81 -14.14
N TRP A 114 -0.15 9.73 -13.07
CA TRP A 114 -0.35 8.79 -11.96
C TRP A 114 -1.41 9.23 -10.95
N THR A 115 -1.70 10.54 -10.86
CA THR A 115 -2.49 11.12 -9.77
C THR A 115 -3.97 11.34 -10.10
N ALA A 116 -4.45 10.73 -11.21
CA ALA A 116 -5.86 10.76 -11.61
C ALA A 116 -6.46 12.19 -11.68
N GLY A 117 -5.67 13.14 -12.22
CA GLY A 117 -6.08 14.52 -12.40
C GLY A 117 -5.79 15.45 -11.21
N HIS A 118 -5.26 14.95 -10.11
CA HIS A 118 -4.78 15.80 -9.01
C HIS A 118 -3.37 16.30 -9.32
N ASP A 119 -3.18 17.61 -9.27
CA ASP A 119 -1.91 18.28 -9.47
C ASP A 119 -1.36 18.73 -8.12
N ILE A 120 -0.16 18.25 -7.75
CA ILE A 120 0.45 18.53 -6.45
C ILE A 120 0.74 20.02 -6.24
N ASP A 121 0.97 20.77 -7.33
CA ASP A 121 1.21 22.21 -7.25
C ASP A 121 -0.02 22.98 -6.77
N ASN A 122 -1.22 22.49 -7.02
CA ASN A 122 -2.48 23.05 -6.49
C ASN A 122 -2.60 22.91 -4.96
N TYR A 123 -1.76 22.09 -4.34
CA TYR A 123 -1.70 21.86 -2.90
C TYR A 123 -0.41 22.40 -2.27
N ALA A 124 0.33 23.24 -3.00
CA ALA A 124 1.63 23.78 -2.58
C ALA A 124 2.61 22.68 -2.08
N GLY A 125 2.59 21.51 -2.70
CA GLY A 125 3.42 20.36 -2.30
C GLY A 125 2.92 19.58 -1.08
N ASN A 126 1.73 19.89 -0.55
CA ASN A 126 1.16 19.19 0.60
C ASN A 126 0.52 17.86 0.16
N VAL A 127 1.33 16.81 0.16
CA VAL A 127 0.90 15.45 -0.27
C VAL A 127 -0.24 14.90 0.58
N PRO A 128 -0.23 14.97 1.94
CA PRO A 128 -1.37 14.55 2.76
C PRO A 128 -2.70 15.20 2.36
N GLU A 129 -2.68 16.51 2.09
CA GLU A 129 -3.88 17.23 1.67
C GLU A 129 -4.38 16.74 0.31
N MET A 130 -3.49 16.56 -0.67
CA MET A 130 -3.83 16.02 -1.98
C MET A 130 -4.44 14.62 -1.87
N VAL A 131 -3.84 13.72 -1.08
CA VAL A 131 -4.39 12.37 -0.81
C VAL A 131 -5.77 12.46 -0.19
N LYS A 132 -5.97 13.34 0.80
CA LYS A 132 -7.28 13.55 1.42
C LYS A 132 -8.32 14.04 0.42
N LYS A 133 -7.98 14.98 -0.43
CA LYS A 133 -8.85 15.52 -1.49
C LYS A 133 -9.18 14.48 -2.57
N ALA A 134 -8.25 13.56 -2.84
CA ALA A 134 -8.50 12.42 -3.71
C ALA A 134 -9.40 11.34 -3.07
N GLY A 135 -9.88 11.52 -1.83
CA GLY A 135 -10.73 10.58 -1.11
C GLY A 135 -9.97 9.46 -0.40
N GLY A 136 -8.65 9.57 -0.28
CA GLY A 136 -7.81 8.59 0.40
C GLY A 136 -8.11 8.48 1.89
N GLN A 137 -7.97 7.28 2.43
CA GLN A 137 -7.99 6.99 3.86
C GLN A 137 -6.58 6.73 4.40
N ILE A 138 -5.65 6.33 3.51
CA ILE A 138 -4.28 5.97 3.86
C ILE A 138 -3.32 6.63 2.88
N TRP A 139 -2.34 7.33 3.42
CA TRP A 139 -1.18 7.79 2.67
C TRP A 139 -0.04 6.78 2.84
N SER A 140 0.48 6.25 1.74
CA SER A 140 1.57 5.25 1.73
C SER A 140 2.80 5.87 1.07
N ALA A 141 3.69 6.44 1.88
CA ALA A 141 4.82 7.24 1.43
C ALA A 141 6.13 6.46 1.38
N PHE A 142 7.03 6.86 0.47
CA PHE A 142 8.41 6.39 0.47
C PHE A 142 9.11 6.85 1.76
N HIS A 143 9.61 5.90 2.54
CA HIS A 143 10.04 6.14 3.93
C HIS A 143 11.16 7.19 4.11
N PRO A 144 12.10 7.42 3.15
CA PRO A 144 13.10 8.48 3.31
C PRO A 144 12.50 9.89 3.31
N GLU A 145 11.33 10.08 2.69
CA GLU A 145 10.63 11.36 2.61
C GLU A 145 9.84 11.69 3.88
N MET A 146 9.76 10.74 4.82
CA MET A 146 8.91 10.86 6.00
C MET A 146 9.59 11.59 7.16
N THR A 147 8.85 12.54 7.72
CA THR A 147 9.18 13.27 8.95
C THR A 147 8.00 13.21 9.94
N ALA A 148 8.29 13.42 11.22
CA ALA A 148 7.24 13.46 12.25
C ALA A 148 6.17 14.52 11.98
N GLU A 149 6.57 15.65 11.39
CA GLU A 149 5.66 16.73 11.01
C GLU A 149 4.67 16.28 9.92
N LYS A 150 5.16 15.60 8.87
CA LYS A 150 4.32 15.06 7.80
C LYS A 150 3.36 13.99 8.32
N VAL A 151 3.81 13.13 9.25
CA VAL A 151 2.93 12.14 9.90
C VAL A 151 1.82 12.87 10.66
N LYS A 152 2.18 13.89 11.46
CA LYS A 152 1.19 14.69 12.18
C LYS A 152 0.20 15.37 11.25
N GLN A 153 0.65 16.00 10.16
CA GLN A 153 -0.23 16.63 9.17
C GLN A 153 -1.24 15.63 8.57
N ALA A 154 -0.77 14.41 8.24
CA ALA A 154 -1.64 13.37 7.73
C ALA A 154 -2.70 12.95 8.78
N HIS A 155 -2.28 12.77 10.03
CA HIS A 155 -3.19 12.43 11.13
C HIS A 155 -4.20 13.55 11.41
N ASP A 156 -3.80 14.82 11.40
CA ASP A 156 -4.70 15.98 11.58
C ASP A 156 -5.80 16.01 10.49
N LEU A 157 -5.51 15.47 9.29
CA LEU A 157 -6.48 15.29 8.20
C LEU A 157 -7.29 13.99 8.31
N GLY A 158 -7.04 13.17 9.33
CA GLY A 158 -7.69 11.87 9.54
C GLY A 158 -7.21 10.79 8.57
N LEU A 159 -6.00 10.92 8.02
CA LEU A 159 -5.35 9.87 7.23
C LEU A 159 -4.55 8.96 8.17
N LYS A 160 -4.47 7.68 7.81
CA LYS A 160 -3.42 6.79 8.32
C LYS A 160 -2.18 6.92 7.46
N VAL A 161 -1.01 6.67 8.05
CA VAL A 161 0.27 6.72 7.37
C VAL A 161 0.91 5.35 7.34
N LYS A 162 1.19 4.83 6.14
CA LYS A 162 2.06 3.68 5.91
C LYS A 162 3.34 4.13 5.23
N VAL A 163 4.41 3.40 5.44
CA VAL A 163 5.71 3.67 4.80
C VAL A 163 6.29 2.41 4.17
N TRP A 164 7.02 2.56 3.07
CA TRP A 164 7.59 1.47 2.26
C TRP A 164 8.96 1.85 1.68
N THR A 165 9.82 0.96 1.29
CA THR A 165 10.00 -0.38 1.83
C THR A 165 11.12 -0.30 2.85
N VAL A 166 10.82 -0.56 4.10
CA VAL A 166 11.73 -0.33 5.23
C VAL A 166 12.36 -1.64 5.65
N ASN A 167 13.66 -1.81 5.38
CA ASN A 167 14.39 -3.04 5.64
C ASN A 167 15.46 -2.91 6.73
N ASP A 168 15.75 -1.68 7.14
CA ASP A 168 16.70 -1.35 8.20
C ASP A 168 15.99 -1.21 9.56
N THR A 169 16.51 -1.84 10.60
CA THR A 169 15.89 -1.89 11.92
C THR A 169 15.91 -0.54 12.63
N ASP A 170 16.98 0.25 12.49
CA ASP A 170 17.07 1.56 13.13
C ASP A 170 16.05 2.53 12.48
N ARG A 171 15.88 2.39 11.15
CA ARG A 171 14.87 3.15 10.44
C ARG A 171 13.45 2.72 10.84
N MET A 172 13.19 1.42 11.05
CA MET A 172 11.91 0.93 11.59
C MET A 172 11.60 1.57 12.93
N GLU A 173 12.57 1.58 13.86
CA GLU A 173 12.42 2.19 15.18
C GLU A 173 12.11 3.69 15.08
N ALA A 174 12.87 4.43 14.28
CA ALA A 174 12.65 5.87 14.07
C ALA A 174 11.27 6.18 13.49
N LEU A 175 10.78 5.38 12.54
CA LEU A 175 9.44 5.56 11.94
C LEU A 175 8.32 5.24 12.93
N ILE A 176 8.49 4.24 13.80
CA ILE A 176 7.56 3.95 14.89
C ILE A 176 7.52 5.14 15.86
N ASP A 177 8.66 5.75 16.18
CA ASP A 177 8.72 6.94 17.05
C ASP A 177 8.07 8.18 16.41
N MET A 178 8.09 8.29 15.07
CA MET A 178 7.33 9.31 14.34
C MET A 178 5.82 9.07 14.36
N GLY A 179 5.36 7.88 14.77
CA GLY A 179 3.95 7.54 14.89
C GLY A 179 3.30 7.01 13.62
N VAL A 180 4.06 6.41 12.68
CA VAL A 180 3.44 5.80 11.48
C VAL A 180 2.52 4.64 11.87
N ASP A 181 1.41 4.46 11.13
CA ASP A 181 0.40 3.41 11.39
C ASP A 181 0.79 2.05 10.83
N GLY A 182 1.76 2.01 9.90
CA GLY A 182 2.20 0.75 9.31
C GLY A 182 3.51 0.86 8.56
N ILE A 183 4.24 -0.24 8.56
CA ILE A 183 5.51 -0.40 7.86
C ILE A 183 5.39 -1.56 6.87
N ILE A 184 5.75 -1.31 5.62
CA ILE A 184 5.92 -2.32 4.58
C ILE A 184 7.40 -2.67 4.50
N THR A 185 7.72 -3.95 4.66
CA THR A 185 9.09 -4.47 4.68
C THR A 185 9.20 -5.80 3.94
N ASP A 186 10.36 -6.06 3.35
CA ASP A 186 10.72 -7.37 2.78
C ASP A 186 11.17 -8.37 3.88
N TYR A 187 11.45 -7.86 5.10
CA TYR A 187 11.98 -8.64 6.23
C TYR A 187 11.03 -8.56 7.45
N PRO A 188 9.88 -9.25 7.40
CA PRO A 188 8.88 -9.20 8.47
C PRO A 188 9.41 -9.73 9.81
N ASP A 189 10.38 -10.62 9.81
CA ASP A 189 11.09 -11.11 10.98
C ASP A 189 11.85 -10.00 11.71
N ARG A 190 12.55 -9.10 10.98
CA ARG A 190 13.22 -7.94 11.54
C ARG A 190 12.26 -6.98 12.22
N LEU A 191 11.15 -6.67 11.53
CA LEU A 191 10.11 -5.81 12.12
C LEU A 191 9.48 -6.43 13.35
N ARG A 192 9.23 -7.76 13.35
CA ARG A 192 8.76 -8.47 14.54
C ARG A 192 9.72 -8.34 15.70
N GLY A 193 11.04 -8.48 15.47
CA GLY A 193 12.09 -8.29 16.50
C GLY A 193 12.10 -6.86 17.07
N VAL A 194 11.92 -5.84 16.23
CA VAL A 194 11.79 -4.44 16.69
C VAL A 194 10.55 -4.26 17.56
N LEU A 195 9.39 -4.76 17.12
CA LEU A 195 8.14 -4.66 17.89
C LEU A 195 8.25 -5.38 19.25
N GLU A 196 8.85 -6.56 19.28
CA GLU A 196 9.06 -7.35 20.50
C GLU A 196 9.94 -6.59 21.53
N LYS A 197 11.09 -6.06 21.10
CA LYS A 197 11.97 -5.23 21.94
C LYS A 197 11.26 -4.02 22.54
N ARG A 198 10.30 -3.46 21.82
CA ARG A 198 9.51 -2.30 22.24
C ARG A 198 8.26 -2.68 23.09
N GLY A 199 8.09 -3.97 23.39
CA GLY A 199 6.92 -4.47 24.13
C GLY A 199 5.60 -4.29 23.39
N MET A 200 5.63 -4.12 22.07
CA MET A 200 4.43 -3.99 21.24
C MET A 200 3.81 -5.38 20.95
N PRO A 201 2.47 -5.48 20.86
CA PRO A 201 1.82 -6.77 20.64
C PRO A 201 2.19 -7.35 19.27
N LEU A 202 2.52 -8.63 19.25
CA LEU A 202 2.79 -9.37 18.02
C LEU A 202 1.60 -10.25 17.62
N PRO A 203 1.33 -10.40 16.31
CA PRO A 203 0.34 -11.36 15.85
C PRO A 203 0.77 -12.78 16.17
N LYS A 204 -0.19 -13.61 16.57
CA LYS A 204 0.05 -15.05 16.83
C LYS A 204 0.48 -15.76 15.55
N GLN A 205 1.35 -16.75 15.70
CA GLN A 205 1.70 -17.64 14.61
C GLN A 205 0.51 -18.54 14.27
N THR A 206 0.26 -18.70 12.97
CA THR A 206 -0.80 -19.57 12.44
C THR A 206 -0.21 -20.39 11.29
N PRO A 207 0.62 -21.41 11.62
CA PRO A 207 1.22 -22.26 10.60
C PRO A 207 0.16 -23.00 9.80
N VAL A 208 0.37 -23.08 8.50
CA VAL A 208 -0.48 -23.87 7.59
C VAL A 208 0.31 -25.11 7.20
N SER A 209 -0.27 -26.26 7.39
CA SER A 209 0.30 -27.52 6.89
C SER A 209 0.33 -27.50 5.35
N PRO A 210 1.39 -28.03 4.74
CA PRO A 210 1.56 -28.13 3.29
C PRO A 210 0.38 -28.76 2.57
#